data_f5abc28e6ef342bfdded4e5a509dbde8
#
_entry.id   f5abc28e6ef342bfdded4e5a509dbde8
#
_cell.length_a   1.000
_cell.length_b   1.000
_cell.length_c   1.000
_cell.angle_alpha   90.00
_cell.angle_beta   90.00
_cell.angle_gamma   90.00
#
_symmetry.space_group_name_H-M   'P 1'
#
loop_
_entity.id
_entity.type
_entity.pdbx_description
1 polymer ?
#
loop_
_entity_poly.entity_id
_entity_poly.type
_entity_poly.pdbx_seq_one_letter_code
_entity_poly.pdbx_strand_id
1 'polypeptide(L)'
;FNANLSFGDFMIKWMDLRGESAEQVQGLFGDSADLRSTWTFLGLAGFLFWGIPMSSQVAKTYARAFRRERWPFWTEVWRGSVWFVMLLTSYVLTLALQRNLGITGGMRFWNVLAWIPAFLLWSTSPLVLVRNGTNGWRHMAWCGLAGIALDLFGVRFTLKVVFPKLLDGWVGFGPIGVAMAIMTTCTVIAALWVITACLGAVLWERNAPPETVIASQSAAPPASSLPRV
;
A
#
# COMPACT_ATOMS: atom_id res chain seq x y z
N PHE A 1 21.95 -1.22 -6.32
CA PHE A 1 21.44 -0.41 -7.44
C PHE A 1 22.60 -0.25 -8.40
N ASN A 2 22.53 -0.86 -9.59
CA ASN A 2 23.42 -0.47 -10.66
C ASN A 2 23.03 0.94 -11.04
N ALA A 3 23.94 1.89 -10.86
CA ALA A 3 23.69 3.32 -11.09
C ALA A 3 23.29 3.67 -12.55
N ASN A 4 23.36 2.69 -13.44
CA ASN A 4 23.10 2.83 -14.87
C ASN A 4 21.74 2.27 -15.33
N LEU A 5 20.92 1.71 -14.45
CA LEU A 5 19.58 1.24 -14.82
C LEU A 5 18.61 2.41 -14.84
N SER A 6 17.96 2.65 -15.98
CA SER A 6 16.87 3.63 -16.08
C SER A 6 15.66 3.16 -15.25
N PHE A 7 14.75 4.08 -14.93
CA PHE A 7 13.49 3.71 -14.28
C PHE A 7 12.66 2.76 -15.16
N GLY A 8 12.72 2.94 -16.49
CA GLY A 8 12.11 2.04 -17.45
C GLY A 8 12.66 0.62 -17.35
N ASP A 9 13.99 0.45 -17.32
CA ASP A 9 14.64 -0.85 -17.16
C ASP A 9 14.25 -1.54 -15.86
N PHE A 10 14.16 -0.76 -14.77
CA PHE A 10 13.71 -1.28 -13.49
C PHE A 10 12.27 -1.81 -13.56
N MET A 11 11.36 -1.05 -14.17
CA MET A 11 9.95 -1.44 -14.34
C MET A 11 9.82 -2.69 -15.20
N ILE A 12 10.51 -2.73 -16.35
CA ILE A 12 10.52 -3.86 -17.27
C ILE A 12 10.98 -5.13 -16.56
N LYS A 13 12.10 -5.05 -15.85
CA LYS A 13 12.67 -6.19 -15.13
C LYS A 13 11.81 -6.62 -13.92
N TRP A 14 11.24 -5.66 -13.19
CA TRP A 14 10.47 -5.95 -12.00
C TRP A 14 9.09 -6.55 -12.31
N MET A 15 8.48 -6.12 -13.43
CA MET A 15 7.18 -6.58 -13.89
C MET A 15 7.26 -7.71 -14.91
N ASP A 16 8.50 -8.12 -15.32
CA ASP A 16 8.76 -9.13 -16.38
C ASP A 16 8.04 -8.78 -17.70
N LEU A 17 8.07 -7.48 -18.07
CA LEU A 17 7.46 -7.00 -19.32
C LEU A 17 8.27 -7.47 -20.51
N ARG A 18 7.58 -7.85 -21.62
CA ARG A 18 8.20 -8.36 -22.85
C ARG A 18 7.52 -7.76 -24.08
N GLY A 19 8.25 -7.75 -25.21
CA GLY A 19 7.72 -7.29 -26.49
C GLY A 19 7.37 -5.81 -26.50
N GLU A 20 6.29 -5.45 -27.16
CA GLU A 20 5.86 -4.08 -27.43
C GLU A 20 5.59 -3.28 -26.14
N SER A 21 5.07 -3.94 -25.08
CA SER A 21 4.86 -3.32 -23.78
C SER A 21 6.17 -2.87 -23.11
N ALA A 22 7.25 -3.65 -23.28
CA ALA A 22 8.58 -3.28 -22.79
C ALA A 22 9.15 -2.10 -23.57
N GLU A 23 9.01 -2.09 -24.90
CA GLU A 23 9.47 -1.00 -25.78
C GLU A 23 8.74 0.32 -25.45
N GLN A 24 7.44 0.28 -25.21
CA GLN A 24 6.67 1.47 -24.82
C GLN A 24 7.12 2.04 -23.48
N VAL A 25 7.31 1.20 -22.47
CA VAL A 25 7.82 1.63 -21.17
C VAL A 25 9.24 2.16 -21.29
N GLN A 26 10.08 1.53 -22.12
CA GLN A 26 11.43 2.00 -22.39
C GLN A 26 11.42 3.36 -23.10
N GLY A 27 10.58 3.55 -24.10
CA GLY A 27 10.46 4.82 -24.83
C GLY A 27 9.96 5.98 -23.94
N LEU A 28 9.11 5.68 -22.96
CA LEU A 28 8.58 6.70 -22.03
C LEU A 28 9.56 7.06 -20.89
N PHE A 29 10.38 6.10 -20.45
CA PHE A 29 11.18 6.23 -19.22
C PHE A 29 12.68 5.95 -19.43
N GLY A 30 13.11 5.53 -20.63
CA GLY A 30 14.47 5.09 -20.91
C GLY A 30 15.48 6.20 -21.12
N ASP A 31 15.10 7.31 -21.76
CA ASP A 31 16.01 8.39 -22.22
C ASP A 31 16.30 9.49 -21.18
N SER A 32 16.07 9.23 -19.92
CA SER A 32 16.02 10.27 -18.87
C SER A 32 17.34 10.50 -18.12
N ALA A 33 18.50 10.24 -18.69
CA ALA A 33 19.76 10.50 -18.00
C ALA A 33 19.94 11.99 -17.63
N ASP A 34 19.61 12.90 -18.52
CA ASP A 34 19.71 14.36 -18.31
C ASP A 34 18.58 14.95 -17.46
N LEU A 35 17.45 14.25 -17.38
CA LEU A 35 16.28 14.69 -16.64
C LEU A 35 16.24 14.13 -15.21
N ARG A 36 17.20 13.31 -14.80
CA ARG A 36 17.19 12.57 -13.53
C ARG A 36 16.98 13.49 -12.30
N SER A 37 17.67 14.61 -12.23
CA SER A 37 17.56 15.51 -11.06
C SER A 37 16.20 16.20 -11.02
N THR A 38 15.71 16.67 -12.16
CA THR A 38 14.41 17.38 -12.27
C THR A 38 13.26 16.41 -12.06
N TRP A 39 13.29 15.21 -12.65
CA TRP A 39 12.27 14.19 -12.43
C TRP A 39 12.27 13.63 -11.02
N THR A 40 13.42 13.52 -10.36
CA THR A 40 13.49 13.08 -8.96
C THR A 40 12.84 14.12 -8.04
N PHE A 41 13.10 15.40 -8.27
CA PHE A 41 12.49 16.47 -7.48
C PHE A 41 10.98 16.58 -7.73
N LEU A 42 10.54 16.63 -8.98
CA LEU A 42 9.12 16.67 -9.34
C LEU A 42 8.39 15.41 -8.91
N GLY A 43 9.01 14.23 -9.07
CA GLY A 43 8.46 12.97 -8.62
C GLY A 43 8.31 12.91 -7.10
N LEU A 44 9.32 13.37 -6.36
CA LEU A 44 9.25 13.44 -4.90
C LEU A 44 8.19 14.46 -4.43
N ALA A 45 8.16 15.64 -5.03
CA ALA A 45 7.18 16.67 -4.72
C ALA A 45 5.75 16.19 -5.05
N GLY A 46 5.54 15.62 -6.23
CA GLY A 46 4.25 15.04 -6.63
C GLY A 46 3.84 13.88 -5.74
N PHE A 47 4.79 13.03 -5.37
CA PHE A 47 4.55 11.91 -4.47
C PHE A 47 4.15 12.37 -3.04
N LEU A 48 4.80 13.39 -2.50
CA LEU A 48 4.41 13.99 -1.22
C LEU A 48 3.06 14.70 -1.33
N PHE A 49 2.82 15.42 -2.42
CA PHE A 49 1.57 16.12 -2.65
C PHE A 49 0.37 15.18 -2.76
N TRP A 50 0.51 14.02 -3.43
CA TRP A 50 -0.51 12.99 -3.50
C TRP A 50 -0.55 12.07 -2.27
N GLY A 51 0.58 11.80 -1.67
CA GLY A 51 0.70 10.89 -0.53
C GLY A 51 -0.08 11.37 0.70
N ILE A 52 -0.10 12.66 0.96
CA ILE A 52 -0.82 13.24 2.09
C ILE A 52 -2.35 13.08 1.96
N PRO A 53 -3.00 13.48 0.87
CA PRO A 53 -4.43 13.23 0.68
C PRO A 53 -4.78 11.74 0.69
N MET A 54 -3.95 10.90 0.07
CA MET A 54 -4.15 9.45 0.03
C MET A 54 -4.11 8.85 1.43
N SER A 55 -3.13 9.22 2.25
CA SER A 55 -3.01 8.74 3.62
C SER A 55 -4.19 9.14 4.50
N SER A 56 -4.75 10.34 4.29
CA SER A 56 -5.98 10.79 4.94
C SER A 56 -7.18 9.92 4.52
N GLN A 57 -7.30 9.54 3.24
CA GLN A 57 -8.36 8.61 2.80
C GLN A 57 -8.21 7.23 3.43
N VAL A 58 -6.99 6.72 3.53
CA VAL A 58 -6.72 5.45 4.23
C VAL A 58 -7.13 5.56 5.70
N ALA A 59 -6.78 6.65 6.40
CA ALA A 59 -7.18 6.87 7.78
C ALA A 59 -8.71 6.89 7.95
N LYS A 60 -9.44 7.55 7.04
CA LYS A 60 -10.92 7.55 7.02
C LYS A 60 -11.49 6.15 6.81
N THR A 61 -10.87 5.36 5.94
CA THR A 61 -11.28 3.98 5.68
C THR A 61 -11.10 3.11 6.91
N TYR A 62 -9.96 3.22 7.59
CA TYR A 62 -9.72 2.50 8.84
C TYR A 62 -10.69 2.93 9.95
N ALA A 63 -10.93 4.24 10.13
CA ALA A 63 -11.89 4.73 11.12
C ALA A 63 -13.30 4.16 10.87
N ARG A 64 -13.74 4.10 9.60
CA ARG A 64 -15.03 3.51 9.23
C ARG A 64 -15.07 2.00 9.45
N ALA A 65 -14.02 1.27 9.04
CA ALA A 65 -13.92 -0.18 9.19
C ALA A 65 -14.00 -0.60 10.67
N PHE A 66 -13.30 0.13 11.54
CA PHE A 66 -13.28 -0.11 12.98
C PHE A 66 -14.42 0.59 13.73
N ARG A 67 -15.37 1.24 13.04
CA ARG A 67 -16.53 1.96 13.61
C ARG A 67 -16.12 2.97 14.69
N ARG A 68 -15.06 3.74 14.43
CA ARG A 68 -14.50 4.72 15.36
C ARG A 68 -14.68 6.13 14.85
N GLU A 69 -14.67 7.09 15.79
CA GLU A 69 -14.62 8.50 15.47
C GLU A 69 -13.36 8.85 14.70
N ARG A 70 -13.48 9.84 13.82
CA ARG A 70 -12.35 10.38 13.08
C ARG A 70 -11.48 11.27 13.97
N TRP A 71 -10.23 11.33 13.64
CA TRP A 71 -9.34 12.32 14.21
C TRP A 71 -9.74 13.73 13.74
N PRO A 72 -9.47 14.79 14.54
CA PRO A 72 -9.49 16.16 14.04
C PRO A 72 -8.58 16.29 12.80
N PHE A 73 -8.94 17.16 11.87
CA PHE A 73 -8.30 17.29 10.55
C PHE A 73 -6.76 17.30 10.62
N TRP A 74 -6.16 18.18 11.44
CA TRP A 74 -4.71 18.28 11.57
C TRP A 74 -4.05 17.01 12.12
N THR A 75 -4.70 16.38 13.08
CA THR A 75 -4.21 15.12 13.65
C THR A 75 -4.33 13.97 12.64
N GLU A 76 -5.41 13.95 11.85
CA GLU A 76 -5.62 12.98 10.77
C GLU A 76 -4.51 13.11 9.71
N VAL A 77 -4.22 14.34 9.27
CA VAL A 77 -3.14 14.61 8.30
C VAL A 77 -1.78 14.18 8.85
N TRP A 78 -1.46 14.57 10.08
CA TRP A 78 -0.19 14.20 10.71
C TRP A 78 -0.02 12.68 10.85
N ARG A 79 -1.03 12.00 11.39
CA ARG A 79 -1.00 10.53 11.56
C ARG A 79 -0.99 9.80 10.22
N GLY A 80 -1.73 10.30 9.25
CA GLY A 80 -1.67 9.80 7.89
C GLY A 80 -0.29 9.95 7.29
N SER A 81 0.37 11.09 7.47
CA SER A 81 1.74 11.31 7.00
C SER A 81 2.75 10.38 7.68
N VAL A 82 2.62 10.19 9.00
CA VAL A 82 3.44 9.21 9.74
C VAL A 82 3.24 7.80 9.20
N TRP A 83 1.98 7.40 9.01
CA TRP A 83 1.66 6.09 8.41
C TRP A 83 2.25 5.93 7.01
N PHE A 84 2.20 6.98 6.20
CA PHE A 84 2.75 6.97 4.86
C PHE A 84 4.29 6.81 4.86
N VAL A 85 4.99 7.50 5.76
CA VAL A 85 6.43 7.31 5.96
C VAL A 85 6.74 5.88 6.42
N MET A 86 5.94 5.33 7.34
CA MET A 86 6.06 3.93 7.77
C MET A 86 5.85 2.96 6.59
N LEU A 87 4.88 3.22 5.72
CA LEU A 87 4.63 2.44 4.51
C LEU A 87 5.86 2.42 3.61
N LEU A 88 6.42 3.58 3.29
CA LEU A 88 7.63 3.70 2.47
C LEU A 88 8.82 2.99 3.08
N THR A 89 9.05 3.24 4.36
CA THR A 89 10.15 2.61 5.10
C THR A 89 10.02 1.10 5.10
N SER A 90 8.81 0.58 5.28
CA SER A 90 8.51 -0.85 5.22
C SER A 90 8.84 -1.45 3.84
N TYR A 91 8.46 -0.79 2.75
CA TYR A 91 8.79 -1.24 1.40
C TYR A 91 10.29 -1.21 1.12
N VAL A 92 10.95 -0.10 1.46
CA VAL A 92 12.42 0.03 1.30
C VAL A 92 13.15 -1.04 2.09
N LEU A 93 12.74 -1.27 3.34
CA LEU A 93 13.35 -2.27 4.21
C LEU A 93 13.10 -3.69 3.69
N THR A 94 11.90 -3.98 3.20
CA THR A 94 11.58 -5.27 2.58
C THR A 94 12.46 -5.53 1.35
N LEU A 95 12.62 -4.53 0.48
CA LEU A 95 13.49 -4.63 -0.69
C LEU A 95 14.97 -4.78 -0.30
N ALA A 96 15.43 -4.03 0.69
CA ALA A 96 16.80 -4.12 1.20
C ALA A 96 17.09 -5.50 1.80
N LEU A 97 16.18 -6.05 2.58
CA LEU A 97 16.29 -7.40 3.15
C LEU A 97 16.31 -8.46 2.05
N GLN A 98 15.42 -8.38 1.07
CA GLN A 98 15.40 -9.31 -0.06
C GLN A 98 16.72 -9.29 -0.82
N ARG A 99 17.30 -8.11 -1.03
CA ARG A 99 18.59 -7.95 -1.71
C ARG A 99 19.76 -8.50 -0.89
N ASN A 100 19.85 -8.13 0.39
CA ASN A 100 21.00 -8.47 1.23
C ASN A 100 21.02 -9.94 1.64
N LEU A 101 19.86 -10.57 1.76
CA LEU A 101 19.74 -11.99 2.13
C LEU A 101 19.94 -12.93 0.94
N GLY A 102 20.26 -12.39 -0.25
CA GLY A 102 20.57 -13.20 -1.43
C GLY A 102 19.42 -14.13 -1.86
N ILE A 103 18.17 -13.70 -1.71
CA ILE A 103 16.96 -14.51 -1.92
C ILE A 103 16.73 -14.86 -3.40
N THR A 104 17.81 -15.03 -4.14
CA THR A 104 17.76 -15.45 -5.55
C THR A 104 17.73 -16.96 -5.76
N GLY A 105 17.75 -17.75 -4.70
CA GLY A 105 17.67 -19.20 -4.89
C GLY A 105 17.91 -20.02 -3.63
N GLY A 106 16.87 -20.37 -2.90
CA GLY A 106 16.92 -21.62 -2.22
C GLY A 106 16.55 -21.72 -0.75
N MET A 107 16.61 -20.67 0.07
CA MET A 107 16.19 -20.79 1.48
C MET A 107 14.82 -20.13 1.73
N ARG A 108 13.77 -20.96 1.74
CA ARG A 108 12.38 -20.53 2.04
C ARG A 108 12.23 -19.75 3.36
N PHE A 109 13.05 -20.04 4.35
CA PHE A 109 12.98 -19.41 5.67
C PHE A 109 13.34 -17.90 5.61
N TRP A 110 14.39 -17.54 4.88
CA TRP A 110 14.80 -16.14 4.72
C TRP A 110 13.78 -15.28 3.97
N ASN A 111 12.99 -15.91 3.10
CA ASN A 111 11.88 -15.24 2.44
C ASN A 111 10.82 -14.76 3.45
N VAL A 112 10.56 -15.54 4.50
CA VAL A 112 9.59 -15.16 5.54
C VAL A 112 10.10 -13.96 6.34
N LEU A 113 11.40 -13.93 6.65
CA LEU A 113 12.03 -12.83 7.40
C LEU A 113 11.90 -11.49 6.66
N ALA A 114 12.01 -11.50 5.33
CA ALA A 114 11.86 -10.29 4.53
C ALA A 114 10.43 -9.68 4.58
N TRP A 115 9.44 -10.41 5.06
CA TRP A 115 8.06 -9.91 5.22
C TRP A 115 7.76 -9.32 6.60
N ILE A 116 8.70 -9.40 7.54
CA ILE A 116 8.53 -8.82 8.87
C ILE A 116 8.19 -7.33 8.82
N PRO A 117 8.85 -6.48 8.01
CA PRO A 117 8.50 -5.07 7.93
C PRO A 117 7.07 -4.83 7.47
N ALA A 118 6.60 -5.59 6.48
CA ALA A 118 5.22 -5.52 6.00
C ALA A 118 4.23 -6.00 7.08
N PHE A 119 4.55 -7.07 7.80
CA PHE A 119 3.75 -7.55 8.93
C PHE A 119 3.61 -6.48 10.02
N LEU A 120 4.72 -5.88 10.41
CA LEU A 120 4.72 -4.81 11.41
C LEU A 120 3.92 -3.60 10.94
N LEU A 121 4.07 -3.19 9.67
CA LEU A 121 3.29 -2.11 9.09
C LEU A 121 1.78 -2.39 9.23
N TRP A 122 1.30 -3.53 8.73
CA TRP A 122 -0.12 -3.85 8.73
C TRP A 122 -0.67 -4.09 10.13
N SER A 123 0.14 -4.63 11.05
CA SER A 123 -0.24 -4.80 12.45
C SER A 123 -0.34 -3.47 13.19
N THR A 124 0.51 -2.49 12.89
CA THR A 124 0.53 -1.19 13.56
C THR A 124 -0.38 -0.16 12.89
N SER A 125 -0.79 -0.38 11.64
CA SER A 125 -1.68 0.54 10.91
C SER A 125 -2.94 0.94 11.68
N PRO A 126 -3.70 0.01 12.31
CA PRO A 126 -4.86 0.38 13.11
C PRO A 126 -4.51 1.25 14.32
N LEU A 127 -3.35 1.03 14.96
CA LEU A 127 -2.90 1.80 16.13
C LEU A 127 -2.58 3.25 15.77
N VAL A 128 -2.03 3.47 14.57
CA VAL A 128 -1.67 4.81 14.09
C VAL A 128 -2.89 5.54 13.55
N LEU A 129 -3.76 4.86 12.78
CA LEU A 129 -4.82 5.50 12.01
C LEU A 129 -6.14 5.61 12.78
N VAL A 130 -6.44 4.70 13.74
CA VAL A 130 -7.71 4.68 14.45
C VAL A 130 -7.63 5.43 15.78
N ARG A 131 -8.66 6.23 16.08
CA ARG A 131 -8.76 6.95 17.34
C ARG A 131 -9.21 6.02 18.48
N ASN A 132 -8.66 6.25 19.68
CA ASN A 132 -8.99 5.48 20.89
C ASN A 132 -8.84 3.97 20.74
N GLY A 133 -7.74 3.63 20.14
CA GLY A 133 -7.06 2.34 20.05
C GLY A 133 -7.84 1.11 20.39
N THR A 134 -7.49 0.30 19.85
CA THR A 134 -7.56 -1.12 19.90
C THR A 134 -6.73 -1.56 21.09
N ASN A 135 -7.36 -1.59 22.26
CA ASN A 135 -6.77 -2.27 23.40
C ASN A 135 -6.50 -3.73 23.00
N GLY A 136 -5.28 -4.19 23.16
CA GLY A 136 -4.90 -5.55 22.79
C GLY A 136 -4.10 -5.63 21.49
N TRP A 137 -2.87 -5.09 21.54
CA TRP A 137 -1.92 -5.19 20.43
C TRP A 137 -1.73 -6.63 19.90
N ARG A 138 -1.91 -7.65 20.75
CA ARG A 138 -1.85 -9.07 20.34
C ARG A 138 -2.89 -9.43 19.28
N HIS A 139 -4.05 -8.81 19.32
CA HIS A 139 -5.12 -9.05 18.35
C HIS A 139 -4.85 -8.34 17.01
N MET A 140 -3.92 -7.35 17.02
CA MET A 140 -3.47 -6.68 15.80
C MET A 140 -2.62 -7.57 14.89
N ALA A 141 -2.06 -8.65 15.42
CA ALA A 141 -1.37 -9.64 14.60
C ALA A 141 -2.27 -10.20 13.49
N TRP A 142 -3.58 -10.32 13.72
CA TRP A 142 -4.52 -10.74 12.70
C TRP A 142 -4.66 -9.74 11.56
N CYS A 143 -4.61 -8.43 11.86
CA CYS A 143 -4.55 -7.40 10.84
C CYS A 143 -3.25 -7.51 10.01
N GLY A 144 -2.14 -7.79 10.68
CA GLY A 144 -0.84 -8.03 10.04
C GLY A 144 -0.88 -9.23 9.10
N LEU A 145 -1.45 -10.33 9.52
CA LEU A 145 -1.59 -11.54 8.69
C LEU A 145 -2.50 -11.29 7.49
N ALA A 146 -3.65 -10.64 7.68
CA ALA A 146 -4.53 -10.27 6.58
C ALA A 146 -3.84 -9.32 5.58
N GLY A 147 -3.09 -8.34 6.07
CA GLY A 147 -2.34 -7.41 5.25
C GLY A 147 -1.26 -8.10 4.43
N ILE A 148 -0.46 -8.99 5.03
CA ILE A 148 0.54 -9.78 4.29
C ILE A 148 -0.13 -10.68 3.25
N ALA A 149 -1.21 -11.37 3.60
CA ALA A 149 -1.90 -12.25 2.67
C ALA A 149 -2.38 -11.47 1.44
N LEU A 150 -2.98 -10.29 1.64
CA LEU A 150 -3.43 -9.44 0.54
C LEU A 150 -2.28 -8.79 -0.24
N ASP A 151 -1.18 -8.45 0.41
CA ASP A 151 0.01 -7.94 -0.27
C ASP A 151 0.68 -9.03 -1.12
N LEU A 152 0.84 -10.24 -0.58
CA LEU A 152 1.42 -11.37 -1.29
C LEU A 152 0.57 -11.85 -2.47
N PHE A 153 -0.72 -12.06 -2.23
CA PHE A 153 -1.60 -12.63 -3.24
C PHE A 153 -2.25 -11.53 -4.10
N GLY A 154 -2.76 -10.46 -3.48
CA GLY A 154 -3.49 -9.42 -4.19
C GLY A 154 -2.56 -8.49 -4.96
N VAL A 155 -1.63 -7.82 -4.29
CA VAL A 155 -0.77 -6.81 -4.93
C VAL A 155 0.19 -7.47 -5.93
N ARG A 156 0.83 -8.58 -5.57
CA ARG A 156 1.72 -9.29 -6.50
C ARG A 156 0.97 -9.86 -7.71
N PHE A 157 -0.23 -10.42 -7.50
CA PHE A 157 -1.06 -10.87 -8.60
C PHE A 157 -1.44 -9.71 -9.53
N THR A 158 -1.84 -8.58 -8.95
CA THR A 158 -2.18 -7.38 -9.70
C THR A 158 -0.99 -6.91 -10.54
N LEU A 159 0.20 -6.82 -9.96
CA LEU A 159 1.38 -6.31 -10.65
C LEU A 159 1.96 -7.29 -11.67
N LYS A 160 1.87 -8.60 -11.42
CA LYS A 160 2.47 -9.62 -12.33
C LYS A 160 1.52 -10.16 -13.37
N VAL A 161 0.22 -10.09 -13.14
CA VAL A 161 -0.77 -10.68 -14.04
C VAL A 161 -1.73 -9.63 -14.60
N VAL A 162 -2.31 -8.80 -13.72
CA VAL A 162 -3.32 -7.82 -14.16
C VAL A 162 -2.68 -6.68 -14.93
N PHE A 163 -1.62 -6.07 -14.39
CA PHE A 163 -0.97 -4.94 -15.03
C PHE A 163 -0.42 -5.25 -16.44
N PRO A 164 0.34 -6.33 -16.68
CA PRO A 164 0.79 -6.67 -18.02
C PRO A 164 -0.37 -6.89 -18.99
N LYS A 165 -1.42 -7.60 -18.58
CA LYS A 165 -2.61 -7.81 -19.42
C LYS A 165 -3.36 -6.52 -19.75
N LEU A 166 -3.44 -5.58 -18.81
CA LEU A 166 -4.01 -4.27 -19.07
C LEU A 166 -3.15 -3.48 -20.04
N LEU A 167 -1.83 -3.54 -19.85
CA LEU A 167 -0.89 -2.86 -20.71
C LEU A 167 -0.98 -3.40 -22.15
N ASP A 168 -0.96 -4.73 -22.33
CA ASP A 168 -1.11 -5.38 -23.64
C ASP A 168 -2.44 -5.03 -24.31
N GLY A 169 -3.54 -4.97 -23.53
CA GLY A 169 -4.86 -4.61 -24.03
C GLY A 169 -4.98 -3.14 -24.48
N TRP A 170 -4.10 -2.27 -23.96
CA TRP A 170 -4.13 -0.83 -24.25
C TRP A 170 -2.93 -0.32 -25.01
N VAL A 171 -2.09 -1.20 -25.50
CA VAL A 171 -0.89 -0.93 -26.33
C VAL A 171 -1.25 0.00 -27.50
N GLY A 172 -2.36 -0.22 -28.18
CA GLY A 172 -2.79 0.59 -29.32
C GLY A 172 -3.07 2.07 -29.03
N PHE A 173 -3.18 2.45 -27.76
CA PHE A 173 -3.39 3.84 -27.32
C PHE A 173 -2.08 4.56 -26.95
N GLY A 174 -0.93 3.91 -27.14
CA GLY A 174 0.39 4.49 -26.85
C GLY A 174 0.55 4.98 -25.40
N PRO A 175 1.11 6.17 -25.15
CA PRO A 175 1.34 6.71 -23.80
C PRO A 175 0.08 6.82 -22.95
N ILE A 176 -1.07 7.09 -23.56
CA ILE A 176 -2.35 7.16 -22.88
C ILE A 176 -2.75 5.78 -22.33
N GLY A 177 -2.51 4.71 -23.11
CA GLY A 177 -2.76 3.34 -22.69
C GLY A 177 -1.94 2.95 -21.47
N VAL A 178 -0.66 3.33 -21.42
CA VAL A 178 0.21 3.12 -20.25
C VAL A 178 -0.32 3.86 -19.03
N ALA A 179 -0.70 5.13 -19.17
CA ALA A 179 -1.28 5.91 -18.08
C ALA A 179 -2.56 5.28 -17.53
N MET A 180 -3.46 4.81 -18.41
CA MET A 180 -4.70 4.13 -18.05
C MET A 180 -4.42 2.80 -17.31
N ALA A 181 -3.44 2.01 -17.77
CA ALA A 181 -3.04 0.77 -17.11
C ALA A 181 -2.52 1.04 -15.69
N ILE A 182 -1.69 2.07 -15.52
CA ILE A 182 -1.17 2.48 -14.20
C ILE A 182 -2.31 2.92 -13.30
N MET A 183 -3.20 3.80 -13.75
CA MET A 183 -4.34 4.30 -12.96
C MET A 183 -5.27 3.17 -12.52
N THR A 184 -5.59 2.23 -13.43
CA THR A 184 -6.42 1.07 -13.10
C THR A 184 -5.73 0.18 -12.07
N THR A 185 -4.44 -0.06 -12.22
CA THR A 185 -3.64 -0.84 -11.28
C THR A 185 -3.62 -0.18 -9.90
N CYS A 186 -3.40 1.12 -9.81
CA CYS A 186 -3.47 1.87 -8.55
C CYS A 186 -4.85 1.76 -7.90
N THR A 187 -5.92 1.80 -8.68
CA THR A 187 -7.30 1.63 -8.18
C THR A 187 -7.51 0.25 -7.58
N VAL A 188 -7.03 -0.81 -8.24
CA VAL A 188 -7.10 -2.18 -7.71
C VAL A 188 -6.30 -2.31 -6.41
N ILE A 189 -5.10 -1.76 -6.35
CA ILE A 189 -4.28 -1.77 -5.13
C ILE A 189 -4.98 -1.01 -3.99
N ALA A 190 -5.58 0.14 -4.27
CA ALA A 190 -6.35 0.89 -3.28
C ALA A 190 -7.56 0.08 -2.76
N ALA A 191 -8.27 -0.64 -3.63
CA ALA A 191 -9.36 -1.54 -3.24
C ALA A 191 -8.85 -2.67 -2.33
N LEU A 192 -7.69 -3.26 -2.62
CA LEU A 192 -7.06 -4.27 -1.76
C LEU A 192 -6.74 -3.71 -0.37
N TRP A 193 -6.29 -2.46 -0.25
CA TRP A 193 -6.06 -1.82 1.06
C TRP A 193 -7.35 -1.61 1.85
N VAL A 194 -8.46 -1.25 1.17
CA VAL A 194 -9.78 -1.18 1.80
C VAL A 194 -10.21 -2.56 2.32
N ILE A 195 -10.02 -3.60 1.52
CA ILE A 195 -10.32 -4.99 1.92
C ILE A 195 -9.45 -5.38 3.13
N THR A 196 -8.16 -5.03 3.14
CA THR A 196 -7.26 -5.27 4.28
C THR A 196 -7.79 -4.61 5.56
N ALA A 197 -8.23 -3.35 5.48
CA ALA A 197 -8.79 -2.65 6.63
C ALA A 197 -10.06 -3.33 7.15
N CYS A 198 -10.98 -3.71 6.26
CA CYS A 198 -12.22 -4.39 6.62
C CYS A 198 -11.99 -5.77 7.22
N LEU A 199 -11.13 -6.58 6.58
CA LEU A 199 -10.77 -7.90 7.11
C LEU A 199 -10.05 -7.80 8.45
N GLY A 200 -9.14 -6.84 8.58
CA GLY A 200 -8.45 -6.56 9.83
C GLY A 200 -9.43 -6.22 10.95
N ALA A 201 -10.43 -5.38 10.68
CA ALA A 201 -11.46 -5.01 11.65
C ALA A 201 -12.31 -6.24 12.04
N VAL A 202 -12.78 -7.03 11.09
CA VAL A 202 -13.57 -8.24 11.35
C VAL A 202 -12.77 -9.26 12.17
N LEU A 203 -11.51 -9.51 11.80
CA LEU A 203 -10.65 -10.44 12.52
C LEU A 203 -10.36 -9.94 13.94
N TRP A 204 -10.17 -8.62 14.11
CA TRP A 204 -10.02 -8.02 15.43
C TRP A 204 -11.29 -8.19 16.27
N GLU A 205 -12.48 -7.86 15.75
CA GLU A 205 -13.76 -8.02 16.46
C GLU A 205 -14.00 -9.47 16.90
N ARG A 206 -13.63 -10.45 16.08
CA ARG A 206 -13.80 -11.88 16.41
C ARG A 206 -12.85 -12.40 17.47
N ASN A 207 -11.65 -11.83 17.57
CA ASN A 207 -10.58 -12.35 18.44
C ASN A 207 -10.33 -11.45 19.66
N ALA A 208 -10.89 -10.23 19.70
CA ALA A 208 -10.76 -9.33 20.83
C ALA A 208 -11.67 -9.79 21.98
N PRO A 209 -11.25 -9.57 23.24
CA PRO A 209 -12.11 -9.83 24.40
C PRO A 209 -13.43 -9.05 24.30
N PRO A 210 -14.58 -9.63 24.68
CA PRO A 210 -15.90 -8.98 24.57
C PRO A 210 -15.96 -7.60 25.22
N GLU A 211 -15.27 -7.41 26.35
CA GLU A 211 -15.18 -6.13 27.05
C GLU A 211 -14.57 -5.01 26.20
N THR A 212 -13.56 -5.32 25.39
CA THR A 212 -12.92 -4.33 24.51
C THR A 212 -13.81 -3.97 23.31
N VAL A 213 -14.60 -4.91 22.84
CA VAL A 213 -15.57 -4.70 21.74
C VAL A 213 -16.74 -3.85 22.24
N ILE A 214 -17.29 -4.15 23.43
CA ILE A 214 -18.40 -3.40 24.05
C ILE A 214 -17.97 -1.96 24.35
N ALA A 215 -16.81 -1.76 24.96
CA ALA A 215 -16.26 -0.43 25.21
C ALA A 215 -16.07 0.36 23.90
N SER A 216 -15.76 -0.35 22.83
CA SER A 216 -15.62 0.24 21.51
C SER A 216 -16.94 0.69 20.89
N GLN A 217 -17.98 -0.08 21.08
CA GLN A 217 -19.33 0.22 20.57
C GLN A 217 -20.01 1.34 21.37
N SER A 218 -19.78 1.39 22.67
CA SER A 218 -20.28 2.45 23.54
C SER A 218 -19.67 3.82 23.28
N ALA A 219 -18.45 3.86 22.73
CA ALA A 219 -17.78 5.10 22.33
C ALA A 219 -18.17 5.57 20.91
N ALA A 220 -18.94 4.80 20.17
CA ALA A 220 -19.43 5.21 18.86
C ALA A 220 -20.56 6.24 19.01
N PRO A 221 -20.57 7.34 18.23
CA PRO A 221 -21.67 8.29 18.26
C PRO A 221 -22.98 7.58 17.87
N PRO A 222 -24.13 7.95 18.51
CA PRO A 222 -25.41 7.35 18.19
C PRO A 222 -25.72 7.53 16.68
N ALA A 223 -26.25 6.49 16.07
CA ALA A 223 -26.53 6.45 14.63
C ALA A 223 -27.42 7.62 14.13
N SER A 224 -28.13 8.28 15.04
CA SER A 224 -28.97 9.46 14.79
C SER A 224 -28.17 10.75 14.52
N SER A 225 -26.89 10.78 14.84
CA SER A 225 -26.03 11.96 14.65
C SER A 225 -25.32 12.00 13.27
N LEU A 226 -25.52 10.97 12.44
CA LEU A 226 -24.97 10.98 11.08
C LEU A 226 -25.85 11.88 10.19
N PRO A 227 -25.29 12.87 9.51
CA PRO A 227 -26.05 13.65 8.54
C PRO A 227 -26.59 12.70 7.47
N ARG A 228 -27.92 12.71 7.30
CA ARG A 228 -28.56 12.02 6.18
C ARG A 228 -28.08 12.72 4.90
N VAL A 229 -27.34 11.99 4.07
CA VAL A 229 -26.91 12.43 2.74
C VAL A 229 -28.07 12.35 1.78
#